data_b13c78f5b677c31fb9d054d92ecf7825
#
_entry.id   b13c78f5b677c31fb9d054d92ecf7825
#
_cell.length_a   1.000
_cell.length_b   1.000
_cell.length_c   1.000
_cell.angle_alpha   90.00
_cell.angle_beta   90.00
_cell.angle_gamma   90.00
#
_symmetry.space_group_name_H-M   'P 1'
#
loop_
_entity.id
_entity.type
_entity.pdbx_description
1 polymer ?
#
loop_
_entity_poly.entity_id
_entity_poly.type
_entity_poly.pdbx_seq_one_letter_code
_entity_poly.pdbx_strand_id
1 'polypeptide(L)'
;MPATTSRLRAAIPARLLLPLFVLLAVLSLAVSACGSGSDKAGDQPHRLSVFAASSLTDAFTQLGADFTAAHPGVKVVFDFAGSNDLVTQLQQGAPADVLATADTASMDDAGSLVGTPQAFAGNKLIIAVEPGNPHHITSLADLSRKGLKVVLAAPEVPAGKYAQEALGKAGVSVTPVSLEVSVKGVVTKISLGEADAGIVYVTDVDAAKGKIDGVAIPGAQNVVASYPIATVKDGTYPDDASAFLDYVLSDEGQKVLADNGFLPAP
;
A
#
# COMPACT_ATOMS: atom_id res chain seq x y z
N MET A 1 -41.92 -41.00 45.97
CA MET A 1 -40.89 -41.35 46.97
C MET A 1 -39.67 -40.48 46.67
N PRO A 2 -39.33 -39.54 47.56
CA PRO A 2 -38.20 -38.67 47.34
C PRO A 2 -36.94 -39.23 47.99
N ALA A 3 -35.81 -39.20 47.29
CA ALA A 3 -34.50 -39.57 47.78
C ALA A 3 -33.80 -38.32 48.32
N THR A 4 -33.41 -38.42 49.60
CA THR A 4 -32.75 -37.40 50.38
C THR A 4 -31.24 -37.46 50.14
N THR A 5 -30.63 -36.40 49.63
CA THR A 5 -29.16 -36.27 49.51
C THR A 5 -28.60 -35.43 50.67
N SER A 6 -27.87 -36.11 51.53
CA SER A 6 -27.13 -35.58 52.68
C SER A 6 -25.93 -34.74 52.23
N ARG A 7 -25.84 -33.49 52.70
CA ARG A 7 -24.63 -32.63 52.52
C ARG A 7 -23.69 -32.82 53.72
N LEU A 8 -22.52 -33.41 53.45
CA LEU A 8 -21.40 -33.36 54.40
C LEU A 8 -20.72 -31.98 54.35
N ARG A 9 -20.78 -31.28 55.46
CA ARG A 9 -19.92 -30.07 55.71
C ARG A 9 -18.64 -30.52 56.37
N ALA A 10 -17.53 -30.44 55.72
CA ALA A 10 -16.21 -30.59 56.31
C ALA A 10 -15.77 -29.26 56.93
N ALA A 11 -15.56 -29.24 58.25
CA ALA A 11 -15.03 -28.10 58.97
C ALA A 11 -13.50 -28.17 58.97
N ILE A 12 -12.85 -27.11 58.51
CA ILE A 12 -11.38 -26.97 58.53
C ILE A 12 -10.98 -26.39 59.85
N PRO A 13 -10.02 -26.98 60.62
CA PRO A 13 -9.63 -26.49 61.91
C PRO A 13 -8.72 -25.26 61.80
N ALA A 14 -9.08 -24.22 62.57
CA ALA A 14 -8.50 -22.88 62.60
C ALA A 14 -7.10 -22.75 63.23
N ARG A 15 -6.27 -23.78 63.22
CA ARG A 15 -4.96 -23.76 63.90
C ARG A 15 -3.73 -23.77 62.98
N LEU A 16 -3.90 -23.65 61.65
CA LEU A 16 -2.78 -23.74 60.71
C LEU A 16 -2.45 -22.41 59.99
N LEU A 17 -3.00 -21.27 60.42
CA LEU A 17 -2.84 -19.97 59.72
C LEU A 17 -1.85 -19.00 60.37
N LEU A 18 -1.20 -19.36 61.50
CA LEU A 18 -0.34 -18.42 62.21
C LEU A 18 1.13 -18.31 61.74
N PRO A 19 1.78 -19.31 61.08
CA PRO A 19 3.16 -19.14 60.62
C PRO A 19 3.30 -18.53 59.23
N LEU A 20 2.21 -18.32 58.47
CA LEU A 20 2.30 -17.81 57.08
C LEU A 20 2.39 -16.27 57.01
N PHE A 21 1.93 -15.56 58.03
CA PHE A 21 1.97 -14.09 58.06
C PHE A 21 3.33 -13.52 58.46
N VAL A 22 4.19 -14.26 59.15
CA VAL A 22 5.52 -13.80 59.54
C VAL A 22 6.55 -13.95 58.41
N LEU A 23 6.33 -14.84 57.46
CA LEU A 23 7.24 -15.04 56.33
C LEU A 23 7.01 -13.99 55.22
N LEU A 24 5.85 -13.35 55.16
CA LEU A 24 5.52 -12.29 54.14
C LEU A 24 6.03 -10.91 54.56
N ALA A 25 6.34 -10.69 55.83
CA ALA A 25 6.79 -9.37 56.34
C ALA A 25 8.32 -9.16 56.22
N VAL A 26 9.11 -10.22 55.94
CA VAL A 26 10.59 -10.10 55.78
C VAL A 26 11.02 -10.00 54.33
N LEU A 27 10.11 -10.28 53.38
CA LEU A 27 10.41 -10.16 51.94
C LEU A 27 10.14 -8.77 51.37
N SER A 28 9.63 -7.82 52.15
CA SER A 28 9.27 -6.47 51.67
C SER A 28 10.33 -5.39 51.87
N LEU A 29 11.52 -5.72 52.42
CA LEU A 29 12.61 -4.74 52.64
C LEU A 29 13.84 -4.88 51.73
N ALA A 30 13.80 -5.70 50.70
CA ALA A 30 14.95 -5.89 49.80
C ALA A 30 14.77 -5.33 48.37
N VAL A 31 13.78 -4.46 48.13
CA VAL A 31 13.52 -3.86 46.80
C VAL A 31 13.62 -2.30 46.86
N SER A 32 14.60 -1.78 47.57
CA SER A 32 14.85 -0.33 47.55
C SER A 32 16.31 0.02 47.25
N ALA A 33 16.95 -0.68 46.33
CA ALA A 33 18.27 -0.32 45.84
C ALA A 33 18.38 -0.71 44.35
N CYS A 34 17.49 -0.19 43.49
CA CYS A 34 17.76 -0.09 42.07
C CYS A 34 17.82 1.40 41.75
N GLY A 35 19.03 1.84 41.42
CA GLY A 35 19.39 3.19 41.10
C GLY A 35 18.46 3.82 40.08
N SER A 36 18.38 5.12 40.17
CA SER A 36 17.93 6.05 39.13
C SER A 36 18.82 5.88 37.90
N GLY A 37 18.69 4.75 37.22
CA GLY A 37 18.94 4.65 35.80
C GLY A 37 17.80 5.41 35.17
N SER A 38 18.06 6.60 34.66
CA SER A 38 17.26 7.18 33.60
C SER A 38 17.33 6.17 32.48
N ASP A 39 16.39 5.22 32.44
CA ASP A 39 16.04 4.58 31.20
C ASP A 39 15.60 5.75 30.30
N LYS A 40 16.55 6.24 29.49
CA LYS A 40 16.19 6.85 28.24
C LYS A 40 15.31 5.80 27.59
N ALA A 41 14.00 5.97 27.67
CA ALA A 41 13.06 5.37 26.76
C ALA A 41 13.69 5.65 25.40
N GLY A 42 14.31 4.61 24.79
CA GLY A 42 14.92 4.74 23.49
C GLY A 42 13.79 5.22 22.60
N ASP A 43 13.97 6.41 22.05
CA ASP A 43 13.01 7.09 21.21
C ASP A 43 12.66 6.12 20.09
N GLN A 44 11.51 5.44 20.21
CA GLN A 44 11.08 4.51 19.17
C GLN A 44 10.84 5.35 17.94
N PRO A 45 11.39 4.98 16.78
CA PRO A 45 11.24 5.79 15.59
C PRO A 45 9.76 6.02 15.29
N HIS A 46 9.42 7.25 14.93
CA HIS A 46 8.08 7.59 14.45
C HIS A 46 7.72 6.71 13.26
N ARG A 47 6.52 6.16 13.26
CA ARG A 47 6.02 5.36 12.13
C ARG A 47 5.22 6.25 11.20
N LEU A 48 5.88 6.81 10.20
CA LEU A 48 5.23 7.60 9.15
C LEU A 48 4.42 6.65 8.25
N SER A 49 3.11 6.74 8.31
CA SER A 49 2.18 5.90 7.53
C SER A 49 1.91 6.55 6.17
N VAL A 50 2.30 5.88 5.11
CA VAL A 50 2.13 6.36 3.73
C VAL A 50 1.20 5.42 2.96
N PHE A 51 0.05 5.94 2.56
CA PHE A 51 -0.87 5.27 1.64
C PHE A 51 -0.45 5.58 0.20
N ALA A 52 -0.06 4.58 -0.57
CA ALA A 52 0.47 4.77 -1.90
C ALA A 52 -0.14 3.80 -2.92
N ALA A 53 -0.46 4.30 -4.11
CA ALA A 53 -0.97 3.46 -5.19
C ALA A 53 -0.04 2.26 -5.44
N SER A 54 -0.62 1.09 -5.73
CA SER A 54 0.14 -0.17 -5.88
C SER A 54 1.21 -0.13 -6.98
N SER A 55 1.04 0.71 -8.00
CA SER A 55 2.04 0.96 -9.05
C SER A 55 3.31 1.68 -8.55
N LEU A 56 3.24 2.31 -7.36
CA LEU A 56 4.37 3.00 -6.72
C LEU A 56 5.25 2.07 -5.85
N THR A 57 4.86 0.80 -5.69
CA THR A 57 5.47 -0.11 -4.70
C THR A 57 6.99 -0.10 -4.73
N ASP A 58 7.61 -0.31 -5.90
CA ASP A 58 9.05 -0.46 -6.00
C ASP A 58 9.77 0.88 -5.75
N ALA A 59 9.34 1.95 -6.41
CA ALA A 59 9.91 3.28 -6.26
C ALA A 59 9.73 3.82 -4.83
N PHE A 60 8.54 3.69 -4.24
CA PHE A 60 8.26 4.18 -2.89
C PHE A 60 8.95 3.35 -1.81
N THR A 61 9.14 2.04 -2.03
CA THR A 61 9.96 1.22 -1.13
C THR A 61 11.39 1.74 -1.07
N GLN A 62 11.98 2.11 -2.21
CA GLN A 62 13.30 2.71 -2.27
C GLN A 62 13.30 4.10 -1.62
N LEU A 63 12.37 5.00 -2.00
CA LEU A 63 12.25 6.33 -1.41
C LEU A 63 12.10 6.28 0.12
N GLY A 64 11.29 5.35 0.64
CA GLY A 64 11.09 5.18 2.08
C GLY A 64 12.34 4.66 2.80
N ALA A 65 13.12 3.78 2.16
CA ALA A 65 14.39 3.31 2.70
C ALA A 65 15.43 4.44 2.76
N ASP A 66 15.55 5.21 1.68
CA ASP A 66 16.51 6.33 1.58
C ASP A 66 16.11 7.46 2.57
N PHE A 67 14.83 7.79 2.65
CA PHE A 67 14.32 8.76 3.64
C PHE A 67 14.59 8.32 5.08
N THR A 68 14.29 7.06 5.42
CA THR A 68 14.55 6.50 6.75
C THR A 68 16.04 6.54 7.10
N ALA A 69 16.93 6.29 6.13
CA ALA A 69 18.38 6.38 6.34
C ALA A 69 18.84 7.82 6.62
N ALA A 70 18.24 8.81 5.97
CA ALA A 70 18.52 10.23 6.18
C ALA A 70 17.86 10.80 7.45
N HIS A 71 16.79 10.16 7.97
CA HIS A 71 16.01 10.60 9.13
C HIS A 71 15.94 9.49 10.19
N PRO A 72 16.99 9.25 11.01
CA PRO A 72 17.09 8.10 11.91
C PRO A 72 15.95 7.97 12.94
N GLY A 73 15.20 9.05 13.19
CA GLY A 73 14.02 9.08 14.08
C GLY A 73 12.71 8.69 13.39
N VAL A 74 12.71 8.41 12.07
CA VAL A 74 11.51 8.14 11.29
C VAL A 74 11.61 6.79 10.58
N LYS A 75 10.56 5.98 10.68
CA LYS A 75 10.39 4.76 9.90
C LYS A 75 9.19 4.89 8.98
N VAL A 76 9.41 4.95 7.68
CA VAL A 76 8.33 4.95 6.69
C VAL A 76 7.70 3.55 6.61
N VAL A 77 6.37 3.50 6.65
CA VAL A 77 5.58 2.28 6.54
C VAL A 77 4.51 2.51 5.47
N PHE A 78 4.43 1.61 4.52
CA PHE A 78 3.51 1.74 3.39
C PHE A 78 2.30 0.82 3.52
N ASP A 79 1.15 1.33 3.06
CA ASP A 79 0.03 0.53 2.59
C ASP A 79 -0.10 0.73 1.08
N PHE A 80 0.08 -0.36 0.30
CA PHE A 80 0.03 -0.34 -1.15
C PHE A 80 -1.26 -1.02 -1.64
N ALA A 81 -2.16 -0.24 -2.22
CA ALA A 81 -3.43 -0.75 -2.75
C ALA A 81 -3.89 0.02 -4.01
N GLY A 82 -5.10 -0.24 -4.47
CA GLY A 82 -5.77 0.64 -5.45
C GLY A 82 -5.99 2.02 -4.83
N SER A 83 -5.80 3.09 -5.59
CA SER A 83 -5.98 4.45 -5.07
C SER A 83 -7.37 4.69 -4.48
N ASN A 84 -8.41 4.15 -5.13
CA ASN A 84 -9.80 4.17 -4.65
C ASN A 84 -9.97 3.50 -3.29
N ASP A 85 -9.29 2.36 -3.07
CA ASP A 85 -9.36 1.62 -1.80
C ASP A 85 -8.65 2.38 -0.68
N LEU A 86 -7.49 2.99 -0.97
CA LEU A 86 -6.74 3.82 -0.02
C LEU A 86 -7.56 5.04 0.41
N VAL A 87 -8.22 5.71 -0.54
CA VAL A 87 -9.13 6.82 -0.25
C VAL A 87 -10.31 6.37 0.59
N THR A 88 -10.89 5.21 0.28
CA THR A 88 -11.98 4.62 1.06
C THR A 88 -11.54 4.32 2.50
N GLN A 89 -10.35 3.73 2.68
CA GLN A 89 -9.76 3.48 4.00
C GLN A 89 -9.57 4.79 4.78
N LEU A 90 -9.04 5.83 4.13
CA LEU A 90 -8.85 7.15 4.74
C LEU A 90 -10.19 7.78 5.15
N GLN A 91 -11.22 7.71 4.30
CA GLN A 91 -12.58 8.16 4.61
C GLN A 91 -13.23 7.40 5.77
N GLN A 92 -12.83 6.14 5.98
CA GLN A 92 -13.25 5.31 7.12
C GLN A 92 -12.43 5.55 8.39
N GLY A 93 -11.47 6.49 8.36
CA GLY A 93 -10.65 6.87 9.50
C GLY A 93 -9.41 6.00 9.71
N ALA A 94 -8.95 5.27 8.69
CA ALA A 94 -7.67 4.58 8.76
C ALA A 94 -6.53 5.61 8.90
N PRO A 95 -5.58 5.42 9.84
CA PRO A 95 -4.52 6.39 10.09
C PRO A 95 -3.51 6.38 8.95
N ALA A 96 -3.31 7.55 8.35
CA ALA A 96 -2.26 7.81 7.38
C ALA A 96 -1.72 9.23 7.57
N ASP A 97 -0.47 9.45 7.19
CA ASP A 97 0.19 10.75 7.24
C ASP A 97 0.36 11.35 5.84
N VAL A 98 0.51 10.47 4.82
CA VAL A 98 0.68 10.85 3.42
C VAL A 98 -0.21 9.97 2.54
N LEU A 99 -0.81 10.57 1.50
CA LEU A 99 -1.55 9.88 0.44
C LEU A 99 -0.90 10.19 -0.92
N ALA A 100 -0.58 9.13 -1.69
CA ALA A 100 -0.08 9.22 -3.06
C ALA A 100 -0.92 8.34 -3.98
N THR A 101 -1.61 8.96 -4.96
CA THR A 101 -2.53 8.26 -5.86
C THR A 101 -1.99 8.17 -7.29
N ALA A 102 -2.54 7.26 -8.10
CA ALA A 102 -2.18 7.07 -9.50
C ALA A 102 -3.11 7.82 -10.47
N ASP A 103 -4.01 8.63 -9.96
CA ASP A 103 -4.83 9.58 -10.73
C ASP A 103 -5.27 10.76 -9.86
N THR A 104 -5.62 11.87 -10.52
CA THR A 104 -6.14 13.07 -9.86
C THR A 104 -7.54 12.85 -9.30
N ALA A 105 -8.38 12.06 -9.97
CA ALA A 105 -9.74 11.80 -9.52
C ALA A 105 -9.78 11.14 -8.13
N SER A 106 -8.96 10.11 -7.90
CA SER A 106 -8.86 9.50 -6.56
C SER A 106 -8.35 10.49 -5.50
N MET A 107 -7.41 11.37 -5.85
CA MET A 107 -6.94 12.42 -4.93
C MET A 107 -8.04 13.44 -4.63
N ASP A 108 -8.81 13.83 -5.65
CA ASP A 108 -9.95 14.74 -5.48
C ASP A 108 -11.05 14.12 -4.60
N ASP A 109 -11.27 12.79 -4.71
CA ASP A 109 -12.20 12.05 -3.86
C ASP A 109 -11.78 12.02 -2.37
N ALA A 110 -10.48 12.17 -2.07
CA ALA A 110 -10.02 12.35 -0.69
C ALA A 110 -10.43 13.72 -0.09
N GLY A 111 -10.68 14.71 -0.95
CA GLY A 111 -11.33 15.98 -0.61
C GLY A 111 -10.67 16.73 0.55
N SER A 112 -11.47 16.99 1.60
CA SER A 112 -11.01 17.76 2.76
C SER A 112 -10.06 17.01 3.70
N LEU A 113 -9.86 15.71 3.51
CA LEU A 113 -8.99 14.89 4.37
C LEU A 113 -7.50 15.14 4.11
N VAL A 114 -7.15 15.67 2.95
CA VAL A 114 -5.77 15.93 2.53
C VAL A 114 -5.45 17.42 2.44
N GLY A 115 -4.17 17.74 2.48
CA GLY A 115 -3.64 19.06 2.16
C GLY A 115 -3.71 19.35 0.67
N THR A 116 -2.96 20.37 0.21
CA THR A 116 -2.89 20.70 -1.21
C THR A 116 -2.10 19.63 -1.98
N PRO A 117 -2.72 18.93 -2.94
CA PRO A 117 -2.02 17.92 -3.73
C PRO A 117 -0.96 18.55 -4.64
N GLN A 118 0.15 17.82 -4.84
CA GLN A 118 1.20 18.19 -5.79
C GLN A 118 1.43 17.01 -6.74
N ALA A 119 1.39 17.26 -8.06
CA ALA A 119 1.78 16.25 -9.04
C ALA A 119 3.29 16.00 -8.93
N PHE A 120 3.70 14.73 -8.78
CA PHE A 120 5.11 14.38 -8.59
C PHE A 120 5.66 13.44 -9.67
N ALA A 121 4.80 12.74 -10.42
CA ALA A 121 5.21 11.81 -11.46
C ALA A 121 4.14 11.67 -12.54
N GLY A 122 4.55 11.14 -13.69
CA GLY A 122 3.67 10.67 -14.76
C GLY A 122 3.95 9.21 -15.11
N ASN A 123 3.02 8.54 -15.79
CA ASN A 123 3.22 7.18 -16.30
C ASN A 123 2.43 6.98 -17.60
N LYS A 124 2.79 5.96 -18.37
CA LYS A 124 2.07 5.55 -19.58
C LYS A 124 1.55 4.15 -19.46
N LEU A 125 0.46 3.87 -20.16
CA LEU A 125 -0.05 2.51 -20.28
C LEU A 125 0.76 1.69 -21.28
N ILE A 126 0.76 0.38 -21.05
CA ILE A 126 1.33 -0.64 -21.94
C ILE A 126 0.43 -1.88 -21.87
N ILE A 127 0.38 -2.66 -22.95
CA ILE A 127 -0.26 -3.96 -22.89
C ILE A 127 0.74 -4.93 -22.27
N ALA A 128 0.41 -5.53 -21.14
CA ALA A 128 1.17 -6.62 -20.54
C ALA A 128 0.73 -7.94 -21.15
N VAL A 129 1.69 -8.81 -21.43
CA VAL A 129 1.49 -10.14 -21.99
C VAL A 129 2.39 -11.14 -21.29
N GLU A 130 2.09 -12.44 -21.44
CA GLU A 130 2.98 -13.50 -20.99
C GLU A 130 4.37 -13.39 -21.66
N PRO A 131 5.44 -13.89 -21.00
CA PRO A 131 6.78 -13.86 -21.55
C PRO A 131 6.86 -14.49 -22.94
N GLY A 132 7.51 -13.81 -23.87
CA GLY A 132 7.62 -14.22 -25.26
C GLY A 132 6.36 -13.95 -26.09
N ASN A 133 5.32 -13.37 -25.53
CA ASN A 133 4.07 -13.00 -26.24
C ASN A 133 3.50 -14.15 -27.10
N PRO A 134 3.15 -15.31 -26.50
CA PRO A 134 2.74 -16.50 -27.26
C PRO A 134 1.47 -16.28 -28.08
N HIS A 135 0.66 -15.29 -27.74
CA HIS A 135 -0.57 -14.93 -28.44
C HIS A 135 -0.36 -13.90 -29.56
N HIS A 136 0.88 -13.46 -29.82
CA HIS A 136 1.24 -12.49 -30.85
C HIS A 136 0.35 -11.23 -30.80
N ILE A 137 0.20 -10.65 -29.59
CA ILE A 137 -0.52 -9.41 -29.36
C ILE A 137 0.37 -8.26 -29.79
N THR A 138 -0.12 -7.38 -30.68
CA THR A 138 0.64 -6.24 -31.25
C THR A 138 -0.06 -4.91 -31.06
N SER A 139 -1.34 -4.93 -30.65
CA SER A 139 -2.17 -3.73 -30.53
C SER A 139 -3.31 -3.93 -29.53
N LEU A 140 -3.96 -2.80 -29.12
CA LEU A 140 -5.19 -2.85 -28.32
C LEU A 140 -6.31 -3.63 -29.01
N ALA A 141 -6.37 -3.63 -30.36
CA ALA A 141 -7.39 -4.35 -31.12
C ALA A 141 -7.29 -5.86 -30.90
N ASP A 142 -6.09 -6.39 -30.70
CA ASP A 142 -5.88 -7.82 -30.47
C ASP A 142 -6.52 -8.31 -29.17
N LEU A 143 -6.71 -7.41 -28.17
CA LEU A 143 -7.33 -7.75 -26.90
C LEU A 143 -8.82 -8.13 -27.02
N SER A 144 -9.46 -7.83 -28.17
CA SER A 144 -10.84 -8.22 -28.45
C SER A 144 -10.98 -9.61 -29.07
N ARG A 145 -9.87 -10.34 -29.33
CA ARG A 145 -9.89 -11.67 -29.96
C ARG A 145 -10.59 -12.68 -29.05
N LYS A 146 -11.46 -13.51 -29.66
CA LYS A 146 -12.15 -14.58 -28.95
C LYS A 146 -11.17 -15.61 -28.40
N GLY A 147 -11.39 -16.04 -27.17
CA GLY A 147 -10.58 -17.05 -26.50
C GLY A 147 -9.37 -16.51 -25.76
N LEU A 148 -9.04 -15.23 -25.95
CA LEU A 148 -7.98 -14.57 -25.19
C LEU A 148 -8.50 -14.23 -23.77
N LYS A 149 -7.75 -14.64 -22.74
CA LYS A 149 -8.05 -14.30 -21.34
C LYS A 149 -7.43 -12.95 -21.00
N VAL A 150 -8.20 -11.89 -21.17
CA VAL A 150 -7.77 -10.52 -20.82
C VAL A 150 -8.24 -10.19 -19.41
N VAL A 151 -7.34 -9.68 -18.58
CA VAL A 151 -7.65 -9.11 -17.27
C VAL A 151 -7.39 -7.60 -17.27
N LEU A 152 -8.22 -6.84 -16.59
CA LEU A 152 -8.07 -5.40 -16.42
C LEU A 152 -8.21 -5.06 -14.93
N ALA A 153 -7.71 -3.91 -14.52
CA ALA A 153 -8.12 -3.34 -13.26
C ALA A 153 -9.59 -2.90 -13.33
N ALA A 154 -10.27 -2.92 -12.19
CA ALA A 154 -11.67 -2.51 -12.09
C ALA A 154 -11.86 -1.03 -12.49
N PRO A 155 -13.05 -0.63 -12.97
CA PRO A 155 -13.29 0.73 -13.47
C PRO A 155 -13.03 1.86 -12.46
N GLU A 156 -13.14 1.59 -11.19
CA GLU A 156 -12.86 2.52 -10.09
C GLU A 156 -11.37 2.68 -9.79
N VAL A 157 -10.55 1.71 -10.22
CA VAL A 157 -9.08 1.75 -10.06
C VAL A 157 -8.48 2.67 -11.13
N PRO A 158 -7.48 3.52 -10.82
CA PRO A 158 -6.86 4.40 -11.81
C PRO A 158 -6.42 3.71 -13.10
N ALA A 159 -5.71 2.58 -13.00
CA ALA A 159 -5.29 1.80 -14.16
C ALA A 159 -6.48 1.30 -15.01
N GLY A 160 -7.60 0.97 -14.38
CA GLY A 160 -8.83 0.55 -15.05
C GLY A 160 -9.51 1.71 -15.77
N LYS A 161 -9.60 2.90 -15.14
CA LYS A 161 -10.10 4.14 -15.78
C LYS A 161 -9.30 4.46 -17.02
N TYR A 162 -7.98 4.52 -16.91
CA TYR A 162 -7.08 4.81 -18.04
C TYR A 162 -7.11 3.72 -19.12
N ALA A 163 -7.25 2.43 -18.73
CA ALA A 163 -7.41 1.34 -19.70
C ALA A 163 -8.69 1.51 -20.52
N GLN A 164 -9.81 1.85 -19.88
CA GLN A 164 -11.08 2.14 -20.59
C GLN A 164 -10.94 3.34 -21.54
N GLU A 165 -10.25 4.41 -21.11
CA GLU A 165 -10.00 5.57 -21.94
C GLU A 165 -9.15 5.21 -23.17
N ALA A 166 -8.07 4.45 -22.99
CA ALA A 166 -7.20 3.99 -24.07
C ALA A 166 -7.94 3.07 -25.06
N LEU A 167 -8.74 2.13 -24.56
CA LEU A 167 -9.60 1.26 -25.37
C LEU A 167 -10.64 2.08 -26.14
N GLY A 168 -11.25 3.07 -25.50
CA GLY A 168 -12.20 4.01 -26.13
C GLY A 168 -11.55 4.81 -27.27
N LYS A 169 -10.34 5.36 -27.05
CA LYS A 169 -9.56 6.05 -28.10
C LYS A 169 -9.22 5.14 -29.28
N ALA A 170 -9.02 3.86 -29.00
CA ALA A 170 -8.75 2.84 -30.05
C ALA A 170 -10.01 2.31 -30.73
N GLY A 171 -11.21 2.63 -30.24
CA GLY A 171 -12.48 2.07 -30.72
C GLY A 171 -12.60 0.55 -30.43
N VAL A 172 -11.98 0.06 -29.39
CA VAL A 172 -11.90 -1.38 -29.05
C VAL A 172 -12.77 -1.67 -27.83
N SER A 173 -13.57 -2.74 -27.90
CA SER A 173 -14.32 -3.25 -26.76
C SER A 173 -13.71 -4.57 -26.31
N VAL A 174 -13.39 -4.67 -25.02
CA VAL A 174 -12.87 -5.87 -24.38
C VAL A 174 -13.84 -6.33 -23.29
N THR A 175 -14.08 -7.64 -23.26
CA THR A 175 -14.79 -8.28 -22.14
C THR A 175 -13.75 -9.00 -21.29
N PRO A 176 -13.28 -8.42 -20.18
CA PRO A 176 -12.27 -9.07 -19.37
C PRO A 176 -12.83 -10.30 -18.66
N VAL A 177 -12.00 -11.32 -18.46
CA VAL A 177 -12.38 -12.52 -17.69
C VAL A 177 -12.35 -12.26 -16.19
N SER A 178 -11.66 -11.20 -15.77
CA SER A 178 -11.57 -10.77 -14.37
C SER A 178 -11.29 -9.26 -14.29
N LEU A 179 -11.79 -8.63 -13.25
CA LEU A 179 -11.49 -7.24 -12.86
C LEU A 179 -10.75 -7.26 -11.53
N GLU A 180 -9.56 -6.64 -11.52
CA GLU A 180 -8.67 -6.65 -10.37
C GLU A 180 -8.78 -5.36 -9.55
N VAL A 181 -8.67 -5.48 -8.23
CA VAL A 181 -8.75 -4.35 -7.29
C VAL A 181 -7.51 -3.43 -7.33
N SER A 182 -6.46 -3.82 -8.04
CA SER A 182 -5.25 -3.02 -8.25
C SER A 182 -4.53 -3.43 -9.53
N VAL A 183 -3.66 -2.55 -10.05
CA VAL A 183 -2.83 -2.87 -11.22
C VAL A 183 -1.85 -4.02 -10.94
N LYS A 184 -1.34 -4.15 -9.71
CA LYS A 184 -0.49 -5.28 -9.32
C LYS A 184 -1.24 -6.62 -9.36
N GLY A 185 -2.57 -6.62 -9.15
CA GLY A 185 -3.43 -7.80 -9.38
C GLY A 185 -3.40 -8.26 -10.84
N VAL A 186 -3.49 -7.30 -11.79
CA VAL A 186 -3.37 -7.59 -13.23
C VAL A 186 -2.00 -8.21 -13.55
N VAL A 187 -0.91 -7.58 -13.10
CA VAL A 187 0.46 -8.09 -13.26
C VAL A 187 0.60 -9.51 -12.72
N THR A 188 0.05 -9.75 -11.53
CA THR A 188 0.14 -11.06 -10.85
C THR A 188 -0.53 -12.15 -11.68
N LYS A 189 -1.75 -11.90 -12.20
CA LYS A 189 -2.47 -12.90 -13.00
C LYS A 189 -1.75 -13.27 -14.29
N ILE A 190 -1.16 -12.29 -14.97
CA ILE A 190 -0.38 -12.55 -16.20
C ILE A 190 0.91 -13.30 -15.85
N SER A 191 1.64 -12.86 -14.82
CA SER A 191 2.91 -13.52 -14.43
C SER A 191 2.74 -14.95 -13.91
N LEU A 192 1.53 -15.33 -13.47
CA LEU A 192 1.18 -16.70 -13.07
C LEU A 192 0.58 -17.55 -14.21
N GLY A 193 0.40 -16.99 -15.43
CA GLY A 193 -0.24 -17.69 -16.56
C GLY A 193 -1.76 -17.88 -16.37
N GLU A 194 -2.38 -17.13 -15.43
CA GLU A 194 -3.83 -17.16 -15.25
C GLU A 194 -4.56 -16.29 -16.28
N ALA A 195 -3.84 -15.34 -16.88
CA ALA A 195 -4.32 -14.48 -17.95
C ALA A 195 -3.26 -14.30 -19.04
N ASP A 196 -3.71 -14.15 -20.28
CA ASP A 196 -2.85 -14.03 -21.46
C ASP A 196 -2.38 -12.57 -21.66
N ALA A 197 -3.19 -11.61 -21.28
CA ALA A 197 -2.89 -10.18 -21.43
C ALA A 197 -3.70 -9.29 -20.46
N GLY A 198 -3.23 -8.04 -20.33
CA GLY A 198 -3.91 -6.96 -19.61
C GLY A 198 -3.34 -5.60 -20.00
N ILE A 199 -3.89 -4.53 -19.40
CA ILE A 199 -3.37 -3.18 -19.55
C ILE A 199 -2.86 -2.73 -18.18
N VAL A 200 -1.58 -2.33 -18.13
CA VAL A 200 -0.85 -1.92 -16.93
C VAL A 200 -0.03 -0.66 -17.23
N TYR A 201 0.76 -0.19 -16.29
CA TYR A 201 1.73 0.88 -16.56
C TYR A 201 3.07 0.31 -17.04
N VAL A 202 3.85 1.13 -17.77
CA VAL A 202 5.21 0.78 -18.22
C VAL A 202 6.07 0.35 -17.04
N THR A 203 6.01 1.10 -15.94
CA THR A 203 6.76 0.79 -14.71
C THR A 203 6.41 -0.58 -14.10
N ASP A 204 5.18 -1.07 -14.29
CA ASP A 204 4.78 -2.40 -13.81
C ASP A 204 5.48 -3.53 -14.57
N VAL A 205 5.67 -3.33 -15.90
CA VAL A 205 6.41 -4.31 -16.73
C VAL A 205 7.88 -4.30 -16.36
N ASP A 206 8.48 -3.12 -16.20
CA ASP A 206 9.89 -2.98 -15.79
C ASP A 206 10.14 -3.61 -14.41
N ALA A 207 9.23 -3.39 -13.45
CA ALA A 207 9.28 -3.96 -12.11
C ALA A 207 9.09 -5.48 -12.09
N ALA A 208 8.39 -6.06 -13.07
CA ALA A 208 8.15 -7.50 -13.16
C ALA A 208 9.39 -8.32 -13.56
N LYS A 209 10.48 -7.67 -13.99
CA LYS A 209 11.80 -8.28 -14.26
C LYS A 209 11.73 -9.53 -15.16
N GLY A 210 11.01 -9.42 -16.29
CA GLY A 210 10.88 -10.49 -17.28
C GLY A 210 9.83 -11.56 -16.95
N LYS A 211 9.01 -11.37 -15.92
CA LYS A 211 7.86 -12.25 -15.65
C LYS A 211 6.66 -11.96 -16.55
N ILE A 212 6.64 -10.81 -17.17
CA ILE A 212 5.71 -10.36 -18.20
C ILE A 212 6.47 -9.56 -19.25
N ASP A 213 5.96 -9.50 -20.46
CA ASP A 213 6.47 -8.61 -21.52
C ASP A 213 5.49 -7.48 -21.80
N GLY A 214 6.00 -6.40 -22.40
CA GLY A 214 5.21 -5.22 -22.72
C GLY A 214 5.05 -5.02 -24.24
N VAL A 215 3.83 -4.70 -24.68
CA VAL A 215 3.54 -4.26 -26.04
C VAL A 215 3.08 -2.81 -26.01
N ALA A 216 3.81 -1.94 -26.70
CA ALA A 216 3.57 -0.50 -26.66
C ALA A 216 2.21 -0.10 -27.21
N ILE A 217 1.52 0.81 -26.54
CA ILE A 217 0.30 1.46 -27.02
C ILE A 217 0.70 2.74 -27.77
N PRO A 218 0.26 2.95 -29.05
CA PRO A 218 0.56 4.16 -29.78
C PRO A 218 0.11 5.42 -29.03
N GLY A 219 0.92 6.49 -29.08
CA GLY A 219 0.67 7.71 -28.31
C GLY A 219 -0.72 8.33 -28.51
N ALA A 220 -1.29 8.26 -29.74
CA ALA A 220 -2.64 8.74 -30.02
C ALA A 220 -3.75 7.95 -29.28
N GLN A 221 -3.48 6.71 -28.87
CA GLN A 221 -4.39 5.85 -28.14
C GLN A 221 -4.04 5.75 -26.65
N ASN A 222 -2.82 6.16 -26.28
CA ASN A 222 -2.34 6.07 -24.90
C ASN A 222 -2.90 7.20 -24.02
N VAL A 223 -2.73 7.04 -22.73
CA VAL A 223 -3.04 8.02 -21.69
C VAL A 223 -1.79 8.22 -20.85
N VAL A 224 -1.49 9.47 -20.49
CA VAL A 224 -0.47 9.78 -19.49
C VAL A 224 -1.18 9.97 -18.15
N ALA A 225 -0.91 9.05 -17.24
CA ALA A 225 -1.39 9.14 -15.87
C ALA A 225 -0.61 10.21 -15.11
N SER A 226 -1.31 10.99 -14.29
CA SER A 226 -0.72 11.96 -13.35
C SER A 226 -0.82 11.42 -11.95
N TYR A 227 0.29 11.46 -11.22
CA TYR A 227 0.41 10.96 -9.85
C TYR A 227 0.52 12.13 -8.87
N PRO A 228 -0.55 12.46 -8.15
CA PRO A 228 -0.49 13.45 -7.08
C PRO A 228 -0.14 12.81 -5.74
N ILE A 229 0.52 13.61 -4.87
CA ILE A 229 0.83 13.32 -3.48
C ILE A 229 0.35 14.47 -2.60
N ALA A 230 -0.15 14.16 -1.40
CA ALA A 230 -0.54 15.15 -0.39
C ALA A 230 -0.30 14.62 1.03
N THR A 231 -0.10 15.52 1.98
CA THR A 231 -0.16 15.19 3.40
C THR A 231 -1.62 14.98 3.84
N VAL A 232 -1.87 14.08 4.78
CA VAL A 232 -3.18 13.91 5.43
C VAL A 232 -3.31 14.93 6.56
N LYS A 233 -4.43 15.68 6.63
CA LYS A 233 -4.58 16.78 7.57
C LYS A 233 -4.57 16.36 9.04
N ASP A 234 -5.19 15.21 9.33
CA ASP A 234 -5.26 14.65 10.67
C ASP A 234 -4.19 13.57 10.90
N GLY A 235 -3.11 13.60 10.11
CA GLY A 235 -1.95 12.72 10.25
C GLY A 235 -1.26 12.88 11.59
N THR A 236 -0.68 11.81 12.09
CA THR A 236 -0.03 11.77 13.41
C THR A 236 1.28 12.57 13.44
N TYR A 237 2.00 12.59 12.31
CA TYR A 237 3.33 13.18 12.20
C TYR A 237 3.39 14.18 11.03
N PRO A 238 2.76 15.38 11.16
CA PRO A 238 2.63 16.33 10.05
C PRO A 238 3.98 16.89 9.55
N ASP A 239 4.97 17.07 10.44
CA ASP A 239 6.29 17.56 10.05
C ASP A 239 7.06 16.49 9.27
N ASP A 240 7.03 15.22 9.70
CA ASP A 240 7.64 14.12 8.99
C ASP A 240 6.94 13.85 7.65
N ALA A 241 5.61 14.01 7.61
CA ALA A 241 4.82 13.88 6.38
C ALA A 241 5.21 14.96 5.35
N SER A 242 5.37 16.21 5.78
CA SER A 242 5.81 17.31 4.94
C SER A 242 7.24 17.06 4.44
N ALA A 243 8.15 16.64 5.33
CA ALA A 243 9.54 16.33 4.96
C ALA A 243 9.63 15.18 3.96
N PHE A 244 8.79 14.12 4.10
CA PHE A 244 8.74 13.02 3.14
C PHE A 244 8.19 13.48 1.78
N LEU A 245 7.15 14.30 1.77
CA LEU A 245 6.60 14.89 0.55
C LEU A 245 7.65 15.75 -0.17
N ASP A 246 8.35 16.62 0.56
CA ASP A 246 9.42 17.45 0.01
C ASP A 246 10.57 16.60 -0.54
N TYR A 247 10.90 15.48 0.14
CA TYR A 247 11.91 14.54 -0.35
C TYR A 247 11.47 13.86 -1.66
N VAL A 248 10.21 13.43 -1.79
CA VAL A 248 9.69 12.85 -3.05
C VAL A 248 9.79 13.86 -4.20
N LEU A 249 9.61 15.15 -3.92
CA LEU A 249 9.67 16.24 -4.90
C LEU A 249 11.10 16.75 -5.17
N SER A 250 12.08 16.39 -4.34
CA SER A 250 13.49 16.79 -4.50
C SER A 250 14.15 16.15 -5.72
N ASP A 251 15.30 16.68 -6.14
CA ASP A 251 16.07 16.12 -7.24
C ASP A 251 16.45 14.65 -6.99
N GLU A 252 16.77 14.29 -5.73
CA GLU A 252 17.09 12.93 -5.33
C GLU A 252 15.86 12.01 -5.44
N GLY A 253 14.70 12.46 -4.95
CA GLY A 253 13.45 11.70 -5.05
C GLY A 253 13.00 11.54 -6.49
N GLN A 254 13.09 12.60 -7.29
CA GLN A 254 12.77 12.57 -8.71
C GLN A 254 13.71 11.65 -9.50
N LYS A 255 14.99 11.58 -9.10
CA LYS A 255 15.92 10.63 -9.70
C LYS A 255 15.52 9.18 -9.40
N VAL A 256 15.11 8.85 -8.17
CA VAL A 256 14.61 7.51 -7.83
C VAL A 256 13.38 7.16 -8.67
N LEU A 257 12.45 8.08 -8.84
CA LEU A 257 11.27 7.88 -9.69
C LEU A 257 11.67 7.62 -11.15
N ALA A 258 12.57 8.42 -11.72
CA ALA A 258 13.05 8.27 -13.09
C ALA A 258 13.81 6.94 -13.28
N ASP A 259 14.64 6.53 -12.34
CA ASP A 259 15.37 5.24 -12.35
C ASP A 259 14.40 4.04 -12.30
N ASN A 260 13.18 4.23 -11.74
CA ASN A 260 12.09 3.25 -11.74
C ASN A 260 11.12 3.42 -12.94
N GLY A 261 11.48 4.20 -13.96
CA GLY A 261 10.73 4.32 -15.22
C GLY A 261 9.57 5.32 -15.20
N PHE A 262 9.37 6.07 -14.13
CA PHE A 262 8.35 7.12 -14.09
C PHE A 262 8.76 8.31 -14.97
N LEU A 263 7.75 8.95 -15.56
CA LEU A 263 7.91 10.22 -16.27
C LEU A 263 7.90 11.38 -15.26
N PRO A 264 8.50 12.53 -15.60
CA PRO A 264 8.24 13.76 -14.88
C PRO A 264 6.74 14.04 -14.75
N ALA A 265 6.35 14.79 -13.72
CA ALA A 265 4.98 15.26 -13.58
C ALA A 265 4.51 15.99 -14.86
N PRO A 266 3.29 15.72 -15.35
CA PRO A 266 2.76 16.37 -16.54
C PRO A 266 2.40 17.84 -16.31
#